data_e66fdb19df68203a72e7159b57e033b4
#
_entry.id   e66fdb19df68203a72e7159b57e033b4
#
_cell.length_a   1.000
_cell.length_b   1.000
_cell.length_c   1.000
_cell.angle_alpha   90.00
_cell.angle_beta   90.00
_cell.angle_gamma   90.00
#
_symmetry.space_group_name_H-M   'P 1'
#
loop_
_entity.id
_entity.type
_entity.pdbx_description
1 polymer ?
#
loop_
_entity_poly.entity_id
_entity_poly.type
_entity_poly.pdbx_seq_one_letter_code
_entity_poly.pdbx_strand_id
1 'polypeptide(L)'
;MLKFVDYVKTIFPNIDPYIESETKKSLLQFKETGKSCGYSTTYIFDYLSQGDIIEGIPFSRISADGNISAFRGKGIVLSNTCSCDHDDSILVAPFIDISEYGKDSSTIKDNLNYKLMYLPEYKDLVIDFSLSNAINKNLIKNQIESGAMRKERTLNVIGFYLLIAKLTVCFLRPENAEVQSVRKDKYYSSISSTT
;
A
#
# COMPACT_ATOMS: atom_id res chain seq x y z
N MET A 1 -0.40 -0.61 -14.49
CA MET A 1 0.69 -0.48 -13.50
C MET A 1 1.93 0.21 -14.08
N LEU A 2 2.52 -0.22 -15.21
CA LEU A 2 3.74 0.39 -15.77
C LEU A 2 3.63 1.92 -15.95
N LYS A 3 2.52 2.43 -16.49
CA LYS A 3 2.27 3.88 -16.61
C LYS A 3 2.28 4.62 -15.26
N PHE A 4 1.95 3.95 -14.17
CA PHE A 4 1.96 4.54 -12.84
C PHE A 4 3.37 4.62 -12.25
N VAL A 5 4.23 3.66 -12.59
CA VAL A 5 5.65 3.75 -12.26
C VAL A 5 6.27 5.01 -12.91
N ASP A 6 5.88 5.32 -14.16
CA ASP A 6 6.29 6.56 -14.83
C ASP A 6 5.73 7.82 -14.13
N TYR A 7 4.46 7.77 -13.69
CA TYR A 7 3.80 8.90 -13.02
C TYR A 7 4.45 9.25 -11.69
N VAL A 8 4.86 8.25 -10.91
CA VAL A 8 5.55 8.47 -9.62
C VAL A 8 6.81 9.28 -9.78
N LYS A 9 7.57 9.10 -10.86
CA LYS A 9 8.77 9.90 -11.16
C LYS A 9 8.45 11.38 -11.34
N THR A 10 7.28 11.72 -11.88
CA THR A 10 6.86 13.12 -12.04
C THR A 10 6.61 13.79 -10.69
N ILE A 11 6.08 13.03 -9.73
CA ILE A 11 5.80 13.53 -8.37
C ILE A 11 7.06 13.53 -7.50
N PHE A 12 7.93 12.53 -7.69
CA PHE A 12 9.16 12.34 -6.93
C PHE A 12 10.39 12.36 -7.86
N PRO A 13 10.82 13.55 -8.33
CA PRO A 13 11.87 13.66 -9.37
C PRO A 13 13.24 13.14 -8.92
N ASN A 14 13.47 13.00 -7.62
CA ASN A 14 14.72 12.50 -7.05
C ASN A 14 14.81 10.97 -6.96
N ILE A 15 13.79 10.25 -7.44
CA ILE A 15 13.86 8.78 -7.50
C ILE A 15 14.88 8.37 -8.57
N ASP A 16 15.77 7.46 -8.17
CA ASP A 16 16.80 6.91 -9.06
C ASP A 16 16.14 6.24 -10.30
N PRO A 17 16.47 6.69 -11.54
CA PRO A 17 15.96 6.09 -12.76
C PRO A 17 16.24 4.58 -12.88
N TYR A 18 17.31 4.10 -12.27
CA TYR A 18 17.63 2.66 -12.24
C TYR A 18 16.57 1.86 -11.49
N ILE A 19 16.13 2.35 -10.33
CA ILE A 19 15.08 1.69 -9.51
C ILE A 19 13.77 1.61 -10.28
N GLU A 20 13.39 2.67 -10.98
CA GLU A 20 12.22 2.68 -11.87
C GLU A 20 12.33 1.56 -12.92
N SER A 21 13.46 1.48 -13.61
CA SER A 21 13.72 0.46 -14.64
C SER A 21 13.64 -0.96 -14.08
N GLU A 22 14.29 -1.21 -12.94
CA GLU A 22 14.29 -2.53 -12.29
C GLU A 22 12.90 -2.93 -11.78
N THR A 23 12.12 -1.99 -11.26
CA THR A 23 10.73 -2.25 -10.87
C THR A 23 9.87 -2.66 -12.07
N LYS A 24 10.00 -1.95 -13.20
CA LYS A 24 9.28 -2.31 -14.44
C LYS A 24 9.70 -3.69 -14.96
N LYS A 25 11.00 -3.99 -14.99
CA LYS A 25 11.52 -5.30 -15.38
C LYS A 25 10.99 -6.40 -14.49
N SER A 26 11.01 -6.20 -13.17
CA SER A 26 10.53 -7.19 -12.21
C SER A 26 9.04 -7.50 -12.38
N LEU A 27 8.20 -6.47 -12.60
CA LEU A 27 6.77 -6.65 -12.88
C LEU A 27 6.53 -7.42 -14.19
N LEU A 28 7.28 -7.11 -15.24
CA LEU A 28 7.18 -7.81 -16.53
C LEU A 28 7.65 -9.25 -16.41
N GLN A 29 8.80 -9.48 -15.80
CA GLN A 29 9.35 -10.81 -15.59
C GLN A 29 8.39 -11.71 -14.78
N PHE A 30 7.79 -11.15 -13.73
CA PHE A 30 6.81 -11.90 -12.96
C PHE A 30 5.60 -12.29 -13.78
N LYS A 31 5.08 -11.37 -14.62
CA LYS A 31 3.96 -11.62 -15.53
C LYS A 31 4.26 -12.73 -16.54
N GLU A 32 5.47 -12.75 -17.09
CA GLU A 32 5.87 -13.70 -18.15
C GLU A 32 6.24 -15.08 -17.59
N THR A 33 6.90 -15.14 -16.45
CA THR A 33 7.51 -16.37 -15.91
C THR A 33 6.89 -16.86 -14.61
N GLY A 34 6.06 -16.02 -13.94
CA GLY A 34 5.59 -16.29 -12.58
C GLY A 34 6.71 -16.27 -11.52
N LYS A 35 7.92 -15.85 -11.90
CA LYS A 35 9.08 -15.75 -11.01
C LYS A 35 9.47 -14.30 -10.85
N SER A 36 9.78 -13.91 -9.61
CA SER A 36 10.21 -12.56 -9.26
C SER A 36 11.60 -12.62 -8.63
N CYS A 37 12.35 -11.53 -8.73
CA CYS A 37 13.58 -11.34 -7.97
C CYS A 37 13.32 -11.11 -6.46
N GLY A 38 12.04 -11.13 -6.04
CA GLY A 38 11.58 -10.76 -4.71
C GLY A 38 11.47 -9.25 -4.51
N TYR A 39 10.46 -8.84 -3.76
CA TYR A 39 10.18 -7.44 -3.41
C TYR A 39 10.48 -7.13 -1.94
N SER A 40 10.80 -8.15 -1.15
CA SER A 40 11.09 -8.03 0.28
C SER A 40 12.42 -8.69 0.64
N THR A 41 12.98 -8.28 1.77
CA THR A 41 14.22 -8.82 2.34
C THR A 41 14.00 -9.25 3.78
N THR A 42 14.82 -10.18 4.25
CA THR A 42 14.89 -10.59 5.65
C THR A 42 15.71 -9.64 6.52
N TYR A 43 16.39 -8.66 5.91
CA TYR A 43 17.01 -7.59 6.68
C TYR A 43 15.92 -6.76 7.35
N ILE A 44 16.02 -6.57 8.66
CA ILE A 44 15.03 -5.90 9.50
C ILE A 44 15.71 -4.72 10.19
N PHE A 45 15.14 -3.52 10.03
CA PHE A 45 15.60 -2.34 10.75
C PHE A 45 15.26 -2.44 12.25
N ASP A 46 16.08 -1.85 13.11
CA ASP A 46 15.84 -1.77 14.56
C ASP A 46 14.65 -0.88 14.92
N TYR A 47 14.21 -0.03 13.99
CA TYR A 47 13.08 0.87 14.13
C TYR A 47 11.94 0.50 13.17
N LEU A 48 10.75 1.03 13.39
CA LEU A 48 9.63 0.89 12.47
C LEU A 48 9.86 1.74 11.23
N SER A 49 9.69 1.14 10.07
CA SER A 49 9.85 1.82 8.77
C SER A 49 8.72 1.51 7.81
N GLN A 50 8.51 2.43 6.86
CA GLN A 50 7.58 2.19 5.76
C GLN A 50 8.00 0.93 4.98
N GLY A 51 7.03 0.05 4.74
CA GLY A 51 7.29 -1.22 4.07
C GLY A 51 7.68 -2.38 4.99
N ASP A 52 7.75 -2.16 6.32
CA ASP A 52 7.89 -3.26 7.27
C ASP A 52 6.67 -4.16 7.25
N ILE A 53 6.89 -5.46 7.22
CA ILE A 53 5.87 -6.50 7.25
C ILE A 53 5.89 -7.16 8.61
N ILE A 54 4.75 -7.06 9.32
CA ILE A 54 4.62 -7.45 10.72
C ILE A 54 3.50 -8.45 10.86
N GLU A 55 3.76 -9.54 11.57
CA GLU A 55 2.78 -10.58 11.93
C GLU A 55 2.10 -10.23 13.25
N GLY A 56 0.80 -10.53 13.38
CA GLY A 56 0.04 -10.39 14.62
C GLY A 56 -0.60 -9.02 14.83
N ILE A 57 -0.65 -8.16 13.81
CA ILE A 57 -1.29 -6.84 13.88
C ILE A 57 -2.80 -6.99 14.09
N PRO A 58 -3.42 -6.27 15.05
CA PRO A 58 -4.86 -6.20 15.18
C PRO A 58 -5.45 -5.27 14.12
N PHE A 59 -6.44 -5.75 13.39
CA PHE A 59 -7.22 -4.98 12.43
C PHE A 59 -8.68 -4.94 12.84
N SER A 60 -9.38 -3.87 12.48
CA SER A 60 -10.83 -3.75 12.60
C SER A 60 -11.47 -3.48 11.24
N ARG A 61 -12.67 -4.00 11.05
CA ARG A 61 -13.47 -3.78 9.84
C ARG A 61 -14.89 -3.43 10.25
N ILE A 62 -15.45 -2.41 9.63
CA ILE A 62 -16.85 -2.00 9.83
C ILE A 62 -17.64 -2.50 8.62
N SER A 63 -18.69 -3.29 8.88
CA SER A 63 -19.59 -3.80 7.85
C SER A 63 -20.64 -2.75 7.46
N ALA A 64 -21.42 -3.02 6.39
CA ALA A 64 -22.44 -2.09 5.89
C ALA A 64 -23.56 -1.79 6.90
N ASP A 65 -23.83 -2.70 7.83
CA ASP A 65 -24.80 -2.57 8.94
C ASP A 65 -24.18 -1.92 10.21
N GLY A 66 -22.91 -1.45 10.12
CA GLY A 66 -22.23 -0.77 11.21
C GLY A 66 -21.58 -1.70 12.24
N ASN A 67 -21.67 -3.01 12.08
CA ASN A 67 -21.01 -3.93 12.99
C ASN A 67 -19.50 -3.89 12.85
N ILE A 68 -18.78 -3.93 13.98
CA ILE A 68 -17.33 -3.95 14.03
C ILE A 68 -16.87 -5.39 14.24
N SER A 69 -16.05 -5.88 13.32
CA SER A 69 -15.30 -7.13 13.47
C SER A 69 -13.82 -6.83 13.63
N ALA A 70 -13.13 -7.65 14.43
CA ALA A 70 -11.70 -7.56 14.63
C ALA A 70 -11.02 -8.89 14.30
N PHE A 71 -9.82 -8.81 13.72
CA PHE A 71 -8.99 -9.98 13.45
C PHE A 71 -7.52 -9.63 13.68
N ARG A 72 -6.69 -10.64 13.87
CA ARG A 72 -5.24 -10.48 13.89
C ARG A 72 -4.64 -11.11 12.64
N GLY A 73 -3.68 -10.42 12.06
CA GLY A 73 -3.06 -10.90 10.83
C GLY A 73 -1.74 -10.22 10.51
N LYS A 74 -1.22 -10.56 9.36
CA LYS A 74 -0.05 -9.93 8.77
C LYS A 74 -0.44 -8.57 8.20
N GLY A 75 0.42 -7.57 8.40
CA GLY A 75 0.22 -6.23 7.84
C GLY A 75 1.51 -5.60 7.37
N ILE A 76 1.37 -4.59 6.51
CA ILE A 76 2.47 -3.76 6.03
C ILE A 76 2.33 -2.33 6.54
N VAL A 77 3.42 -1.74 7.00
CA VAL A 77 3.46 -0.34 7.42
C VAL A 77 3.40 0.58 6.19
N LEU A 78 2.40 1.46 6.16
CA LEU A 78 2.18 2.44 5.08
C LEU A 78 2.69 3.84 5.43
N SER A 79 2.69 4.21 6.72
CA SER A 79 3.23 5.48 7.17
C SER A 79 4.69 5.65 6.77
N ASN A 80 5.04 6.87 6.37
CA ASN A 80 6.43 7.22 6.08
C ASN A 80 7.32 6.93 7.30
N THR A 81 8.57 6.57 7.08
CA THR A 81 9.52 6.22 8.14
C THR A 81 9.70 7.36 9.16
N CYS A 82 9.72 8.62 8.72
CA CYS A 82 9.76 9.77 9.63
C CYS A 82 8.51 9.85 10.52
N SER A 83 7.31 9.62 9.94
CA SER A 83 6.06 9.56 10.71
C SER A 83 6.06 8.38 11.70
N CYS A 84 6.66 7.24 11.35
CA CYS A 84 6.83 6.12 12.28
C CYS A 84 7.67 6.49 13.50
N ASP A 85 8.54 7.48 13.40
CA ASP A 85 9.34 7.96 14.54
C ASP A 85 8.62 9.05 15.33
N HIS A 86 7.98 9.99 14.67
CA HIS A 86 7.45 11.21 15.30
C HIS A 86 5.97 11.15 15.68
N ASP A 87 5.14 10.40 14.92
CA ASP A 87 3.70 10.36 15.14
C ASP A 87 3.30 9.29 16.18
N ASP A 88 2.19 9.52 16.89
CA ASP A 88 1.64 8.56 17.85
C ASP A 88 0.92 7.39 17.17
N SER A 89 0.42 7.59 15.95
CA SER A 89 -0.32 6.60 15.19
C SER A 89 0.34 6.36 13.84
N ILE A 90 0.41 5.09 13.44
CA ILE A 90 0.88 4.68 12.13
C ILE A 90 -0.21 3.97 11.35
N LEU A 91 -0.21 4.16 10.05
CA LEU A 91 -1.13 3.51 9.12
C LEU A 91 -0.54 2.17 8.69
N VAL A 92 -1.35 1.11 8.78
CA VAL A 92 -0.99 -0.24 8.37
C VAL A 92 -2.09 -0.84 7.50
N ALA A 93 -1.74 -1.63 6.49
CA ALA A 93 -2.70 -2.35 5.64
C ALA A 93 -2.56 -3.86 5.86
N PRO A 94 -3.68 -4.62 5.92
CA PRO A 94 -3.64 -6.05 6.11
C PRO A 94 -3.27 -6.81 4.84
N PHE A 95 -2.70 -7.99 5.03
CA PHE A 95 -2.66 -9.04 4.04
C PHE A 95 -3.95 -9.86 4.13
N ILE A 96 -4.65 -10.00 3.02
CA ILE A 96 -5.93 -10.71 2.90
C ILE A 96 -5.75 -11.85 1.88
N ASP A 97 -6.46 -12.94 2.09
CA ASP A 97 -6.46 -14.06 1.14
C ASP A 97 -7.04 -13.60 -0.21
N ILE A 98 -6.34 -13.91 -1.30
CA ILE A 98 -6.77 -13.54 -2.66
C ILE A 98 -8.15 -14.13 -2.99
N SER A 99 -8.50 -15.27 -2.42
CA SER A 99 -9.79 -15.94 -2.63
C SER A 99 -11.00 -15.09 -2.19
N GLU A 100 -10.80 -14.13 -1.27
CA GLU A 100 -11.86 -13.20 -0.86
C GLU A 100 -12.29 -12.22 -1.97
N TYR A 101 -11.48 -12.06 -3.02
CA TYR A 101 -11.73 -11.13 -4.13
C TYR A 101 -12.30 -11.79 -5.39
N GLY A 102 -12.74 -13.05 -5.28
CA GLY A 102 -13.37 -13.80 -6.37
C GLY A 102 -12.39 -14.60 -7.22
N LYS A 103 -12.88 -15.11 -8.36
CA LYS A 103 -12.15 -16.11 -9.16
C LYS A 103 -11.05 -15.53 -10.06
N ASP A 104 -11.09 -14.25 -10.39
CA ASP A 104 -10.07 -13.64 -11.27
C ASP A 104 -8.89 -13.09 -10.46
N SER A 105 -8.01 -14.00 -10.05
CA SER A 105 -6.79 -13.65 -9.34
C SER A 105 -5.67 -13.11 -10.24
N SER A 106 -5.82 -13.20 -11.56
CA SER A 106 -4.76 -12.79 -12.51
C SER A 106 -4.52 -11.28 -12.47
N THR A 107 -5.59 -10.48 -12.48
CA THR A 107 -5.49 -9.01 -12.39
C THR A 107 -4.87 -8.55 -11.07
N ILE A 108 -5.08 -9.32 -9.99
CA ILE A 108 -4.48 -9.05 -8.67
C ILE A 108 -2.98 -9.37 -8.72
N LYS A 109 -2.62 -10.58 -9.20
CA LYS A 109 -1.22 -11.02 -9.28
C LYS A 109 -0.39 -10.17 -10.26
N ASP A 110 -1.02 -9.64 -11.30
CA ASP A 110 -0.42 -8.67 -12.22
C ASP A 110 -0.33 -7.24 -11.64
N ASN A 111 -0.75 -7.03 -10.40
CA ASN A 111 -0.79 -5.72 -9.75
C ASN A 111 -1.62 -4.67 -10.51
N LEU A 112 -2.66 -5.07 -11.25
CA LEU A 112 -3.50 -4.17 -12.05
C LEU A 112 -4.59 -3.49 -11.20
N ASN A 113 -5.04 -4.11 -10.11
CA ASN A 113 -5.98 -3.51 -9.18
C ASN A 113 -5.31 -2.40 -8.37
N TYR A 114 -5.83 -1.19 -8.41
CA TYR A 114 -5.21 -0.03 -7.75
C TYR A 114 -5.26 -0.06 -6.22
N LYS A 115 -6.25 -0.75 -5.63
CA LYS A 115 -6.41 -0.89 -4.17
C LYS A 115 -5.57 -2.01 -3.58
N LEU A 116 -5.10 -2.93 -4.42
CA LEU A 116 -4.43 -4.15 -3.99
C LEU A 116 -2.98 -4.16 -4.45
N MET A 117 -2.07 -4.61 -3.59
CA MET A 117 -0.67 -4.84 -3.92
C MET A 117 -0.30 -6.28 -3.67
N TYR A 118 0.14 -6.96 -4.72
CA TYR A 118 0.59 -8.35 -4.65
C TYR A 118 2.11 -8.43 -4.56
N LEU A 119 2.57 -9.24 -3.61
CA LEU A 119 3.98 -9.60 -3.44
C LEU A 119 4.11 -11.12 -3.65
N PRO A 120 4.86 -11.57 -4.67
CA PRO A 120 4.96 -13.00 -5.02
C PRO A 120 5.44 -13.91 -3.89
N GLU A 121 6.21 -13.38 -2.94
CA GLU A 121 6.69 -14.11 -1.77
C GLU A 121 5.56 -14.58 -0.85
N TYR A 122 4.40 -13.96 -0.95
CA TYR A 122 3.22 -14.25 -0.13
C TYR A 122 2.11 -14.99 -0.90
N LYS A 123 2.42 -15.57 -2.05
CA LYS A 123 1.63 -16.48 -2.92
C LYS A 123 0.12 -16.20 -3.01
N ASP A 124 -0.62 -16.48 -1.93
CA ASP A 124 -2.08 -16.44 -1.89
C ASP A 124 -2.61 -15.24 -1.09
N LEU A 125 -1.72 -14.36 -0.64
CA LEU A 125 -2.07 -13.15 0.09
C LEU A 125 -1.86 -11.90 -0.76
N VAL A 126 -2.70 -10.90 -0.53
CA VAL A 126 -2.60 -9.57 -1.14
C VAL A 126 -2.78 -8.49 -0.09
N ILE A 127 -2.04 -7.40 -0.20
CA ILE A 127 -2.18 -6.23 0.65
C ILE A 127 -3.39 -5.44 0.16
N ASP A 128 -4.36 -5.15 1.04
CA ASP A 128 -5.53 -4.32 0.72
C ASP A 128 -5.44 -2.95 1.39
N PHE A 129 -5.17 -1.91 0.61
CA PHE A 129 -5.10 -0.53 1.10
C PHE A 129 -6.45 0.03 1.55
N SER A 130 -7.57 -0.52 1.06
CA SER A 130 -8.91 -0.08 1.47
C SER A 130 -9.29 -0.53 2.90
N LEU A 131 -8.58 -1.49 3.45
CA LEU A 131 -8.75 -2.01 4.80
C LEU A 131 -7.68 -1.49 5.77
N SER A 132 -6.99 -0.40 5.43
CA SER A 132 -5.95 0.18 6.27
C SER A 132 -6.51 0.67 7.61
N ASN A 133 -5.77 0.44 8.69
CA ASN A 133 -6.10 0.90 10.03
C ASN A 133 -4.98 1.81 10.56
N ALA A 134 -5.37 2.86 11.29
CA ALA A 134 -4.45 3.64 12.10
C ALA A 134 -4.28 2.94 13.46
N ILE A 135 -3.05 2.65 13.84
CA ILE A 135 -2.73 1.92 15.07
C ILE A 135 -1.72 2.75 15.87
N ASN A 136 -1.92 2.80 17.21
CA ASN A 136 -0.97 3.46 18.09
C ASN A 136 0.42 2.79 17.98
N LYS A 137 1.44 3.60 17.71
CA LYS A 137 2.82 3.15 17.54
C LYS A 137 3.35 2.36 18.73
N ASN A 138 3.06 2.84 19.96
CA ASN A 138 3.57 2.19 21.16
C ASN A 138 2.95 0.80 21.38
N LEU A 139 1.69 0.59 20.93
CA LEU A 139 1.10 -0.75 20.94
C LEU A 139 1.94 -1.72 20.13
N ILE A 140 2.34 -1.32 18.89
CA ILE A 140 3.15 -2.17 18.02
C ILE A 140 4.53 -2.41 18.64
N LYS A 141 5.21 -1.36 19.13
CA LYS A 141 6.53 -1.47 19.74
C LYS A 141 6.50 -2.43 20.94
N ASN A 142 5.58 -2.21 21.90
CA ASN A 142 5.46 -3.04 23.09
C ASN A 142 5.10 -4.50 22.75
N GLN A 143 4.29 -4.73 21.74
CA GLN A 143 3.94 -6.09 21.32
C GLN A 143 5.06 -6.80 20.55
N ILE A 144 5.90 -6.07 19.84
CA ILE A 144 7.13 -6.62 19.26
C ILE A 144 8.12 -7.01 20.37
N GLU A 145 8.33 -6.12 21.35
CA GLU A 145 9.21 -6.37 22.49
C GLU A 145 8.75 -7.57 23.35
N SER A 146 7.45 -7.72 23.52
CA SER A 146 6.86 -8.87 24.24
C SER A 146 6.79 -10.17 23.43
N GLY A 147 7.11 -10.12 22.13
CA GLY A 147 7.01 -11.26 21.22
C GLY A 147 5.59 -11.58 20.73
N ALA A 148 4.58 -10.77 21.08
CA ALA A 148 3.20 -10.95 20.62
C ALA A 148 3.00 -10.51 19.16
N MET A 149 3.87 -9.65 18.65
CA MET A 149 4.02 -9.30 17.23
C MET A 149 5.46 -9.57 16.81
N ARG A 150 5.66 -9.79 15.50
CA ARG A 150 7.00 -10.05 14.96
C ARG A 150 7.17 -9.32 13.63
N LYS A 151 8.21 -8.49 13.51
CA LYS A 151 8.69 -8.02 12.21
C LYS A 151 9.26 -9.22 11.45
N GLU A 152 8.71 -9.50 10.29
CA GLU A 152 9.05 -10.69 9.50
C GLU A 152 10.02 -10.34 8.37
N ARG A 153 9.73 -9.27 7.67
CA ARG A 153 10.48 -8.78 6.51
C ARG A 153 10.32 -7.27 6.41
N THR A 154 11.14 -6.66 5.55
CA THR A 154 10.89 -5.31 5.05
C THR A 154 10.96 -5.32 3.53
N LEU A 155 10.38 -4.32 2.87
CA LEU A 155 10.51 -4.19 1.42
C LEU A 155 11.96 -3.85 1.06
N ASN A 156 12.46 -4.47 -0.01
CA ASN A 156 13.70 -4.01 -0.65
C ASN A 156 13.41 -2.75 -1.48
N VAL A 157 14.44 -2.17 -2.10
CA VAL A 157 14.30 -0.93 -2.85
C VAL A 157 13.28 -1.01 -4.00
N ILE A 158 13.16 -2.15 -4.68
CA ILE A 158 12.20 -2.37 -5.77
C ILE A 158 10.78 -2.48 -5.21
N GLY A 159 10.60 -3.26 -4.13
CA GLY A 159 9.32 -3.39 -3.45
C GLY A 159 8.85 -2.08 -2.82
N PHE A 160 9.76 -1.31 -2.25
CA PHE A 160 9.46 0.03 -1.73
C PHE A 160 8.97 0.97 -2.83
N TYR A 161 9.66 1.01 -3.98
CA TYR A 161 9.22 1.81 -5.12
C TYR A 161 7.84 1.36 -5.64
N LEU A 162 7.58 0.05 -5.69
CA LEU A 162 6.27 -0.49 -6.04
C LEU A 162 5.20 -0.05 -5.03
N LEU A 163 5.50 -0.07 -3.73
CA LEU A 163 4.59 0.43 -2.69
C LEU A 163 4.23 1.89 -2.92
N ILE A 164 5.24 2.76 -3.11
CA ILE A 164 5.01 4.19 -3.37
C ILE A 164 4.15 4.39 -4.63
N ALA A 165 4.45 3.68 -5.71
CA ALA A 165 3.66 3.74 -6.94
C ALA A 165 2.20 3.33 -6.70
N LYS A 166 1.97 2.27 -5.94
CA LYS A 166 0.63 1.78 -5.59
C LYS A 166 -0.14 2.76 -4.71
N LEU A 167 0.48 3.29 -3.67
CA LEU A 167 -0.14 4.29 -2.78
C LEU A 167 -0.50 5.56 -3.56
N THR A 168 0.40 6.04 -4.41
CA THR A 168 0.14 7.19 -5.28
C THR A 168 -1.10 6.98 -6.13
N VAL A 169 -1.21 5.82 -6.80
CA VAL A 169 -2.38 5.52 -7.63
C VAL A 169 -3.64 5.34 -6.80
N CYS A 170 -3.54 4.70 -5.64
CA CYS A 170 -4.69 4.45 -4.78
C CYS A 170 -5.33 5.77 -4.32
N PHE A 171 -4.50 6.74 -3.90
CA PHE A 171 -4.98 7.97 -3.27
C PHE A 171 -5.00 9.21 -4.17
N LEU A 172 -4.16 9.27 -5.21
CA LEU A 172 -3.98 10.46 -6.05
C LEU A 172 -4.44 10.28 -7.51
N ARG A 173 -5.16 9.19 -7.82
CA ARG A 173 -5.68 9.01 -9.18
C ARG A 173 -6.63 10.14 -9.57
N PRO A 174 -6.61 10.59 -10.84
CA PRO A 174 -7.52 11.63 -11.33
C PRO A 174 -8.99 11.22 -11.12
N GLU A 175 -9.80 12.19 -10.75
CA GLU A 175 -11.26 12.00 -10.73
C GLU A 175 -11.81 11.79 -12.13
N ASN A 176 -13.00 11.19 -12.21
CA ASN A 176 -13.78 11.11 -13.44
C ASN A 176 -14.02 12.51 -14.02
N ALA A 177 -14.00 12.63 -15.36
CA ALA A 177 -14.19 13.88 -16.06
C ALA A 177 -15.53 14.58 -15.72
N GLU A 178 -16.61 13.82 -15.49
CA GLU A 178 -17.90 14.33 -15.05
C GLU A 178 -17.82 15.02 -13.68
N VAL A 179 -17.14 14.38 -12.71
CA VAL A 179 -16.93 14.96 -11.37
C VAL A 179 -16.08 16.22 -11.45
N GLN A 180 -15.04 16.22 -12.29
CA GLN A 180 -14.21 17.42 -12.52
C GLN A 180 -15.03 18.56 -13.14
N SER A 181 -15.93 18.27 -14.10
CA SER A 181 -16.81 19.27 -14.68
C SER A 181 -17.72 19.89 -13.61
N VAL A 182 -18.40 19.07 -12.82
CA VAL A 182 -19.29 19.54 -11.74
C VAL A 182 -18.53 20.42 -10.72
N ARG A 183 -17.28 20.07 -10.38
CA ARG A 183 -16.45 20.89 -9.47
C ARG A 183 -16.13 22.26 -10.09
N LYS A 184 -15.80 22.31 -11.39
CA LYS A 184 -15.54 23.55 -12.11
C LYS A 184 -16.79 24.45 -12.15
N ASP A 185 -17.93 23.90 -12.52
CA ASP A 185 -19.18 24.65 -12.63
C ASP A 185 -19.60 25.26 -11.29
N LYS A 186 -19.51 24.49 -10.20
CA LYS A 186 -19.79 24.97 -8.84
C LYS A 186 -18.79 26.03 -8.37
N TYR A 187 -17.50 25.89 -8.71
CA TYR A 187 -16.50 26.87 -8.37
C TYR A 187 -16.76 28.23 -9.05
N TYR A 188 -17.02 28.21 -10.36
CA TYR A 188 -17.31 29.45 -11.12
C TYR A 188 -18.64 30.09 -10.71
N SER A 189 -19.67 29.31 -10.41
CA SER A 189 -20.95 29.87 -9.94
C SER A 189 -20.84 30.53 -8.56
N SER A 190 -19.97 30.04 -7.66
CA SER A 190 -19.73 30.67 -6.36
C SER A 190 -18.99 32.00 -6.45
N ILE A 191 -18.08 32.18 -7.42
CA ILE A 191 -17.35 33.42 -7.64
C ILE A 191 -18.28 34.49 -8.25
N SER A 192 -19.14 34.12 -9.20
CA SER A 192 -20.07 35.04 -9.86
C SER A 192 -21.22 35.51 -8.95
N SER A 193 -21.48 34.86 -7.83
CA SER A 193 -22.49 35.28 -6.83
C SER A 193 -21.93 36.22 -5.75
N THR A 194 -20.63 36.51 -5.78
CA THR A 194 -19.94 37.34 -4.77
C THR A 194 -19.53 38.70 -5.34
N THR A 195 -19.83 38.98 -6.61
CA THR A 195 -19.67 40.23 -7.31
C THR A 195 -21.02 40.88 -7.56
#